data_89ad966bbb30c202f1914ed10770c35f
#
_entry.id   89ad966bbb30c202f1914ed10770c35f
#
_cell.length_a   1.000
_cell.length_b   1.000
_cell.length_c   1.000
_cell.angle_alpha   90.00
_cell.angle_beta   90.00
_cell.angle_gamma   90.00
#
_symmetry.space_group_name_H-M   'P 1'
#
loop_
_entity.id
_entity.type
_entity.pdbx_description
1 polymer ?
#
loop_
_entity_poly.entity_id
_entity_poly.type
_entity_poly.pdbx_seq_one_letter_code
_entity_poly.pdbx_strand_id
1 'polypeptide(L)'
;RIAKALDLIVEPARYVDEIFSEVTVTSNVKYGSNIGIITQAPAQEDLYMDVYEPTGDVETDRRVIIMLHTGSFLPAIANGQATGDKTDFAIVEACKQYAKKGYVAVAVNYRLGWNPVSTSEDVRRSTLIQAAYRGLQDTKTAVRFLRKSTAEDGNPYGVGEKFVVGGYGTGGYLSLAMATLNDYESELLMPKF
;
A
#
# COMPACT_ATOMS: atom_id res chain seq x y z
N ARG A 1 -2.37 -34.26 -45.90
CA ARG A 1 -1.33 -33.84 -44.92
C ARG A 1 -2.06 -33.11 -43.82
N ILE A 2 -2.29 -33.80 -42.71
CA ILE A 2 -2.88 -33.20 -41.50
C ILE A 2 -1.74 -32.45 -40.83
N ALA A 3 -1.84 -31.13 -40.80
CA ALA A 3 -0.99 -30.29 -39.97
C ALA A 3 -1.33 -30.62 -38.52
N LYS A 4 -0.43 -31.28 -37.80
CA LYS A 4 -0.47 -31.38 -36.35
C LYS A 4 -0.31 -29.95 -35.82
N ALA A 5 -1.38 -29.38 -35.31
CA ALA A 5 -1.26 -28.20 -34.44
C ALA A 5 -0.39 -28.61 -33.26
N LEU A 6 0.80 -28.05 -33.14
CA LEU A 6 1.56 -28.11 -31.91
C LEU A 6 0.78 -27.24 -30.93
N ASP A 7 0.04 -27.85 -30.03
CA ASP A 7 -0.41 -27.19 -28.81
C ASP A 7 0.86 -26.83 -28.04
N LEU A 8 1.29 -25.61 -28.19
CA LEU A 8 2.28 -25.01 -27.31
C LEU A 8 1.61 -24.90 -25.92
N ILE A 9 1.89 -25.89 -25.08
CA ILE A 9 1.58 -25.79 -23.65
C ILE A 9 2.48 -24.69 -23.13
N VAL A 10 1.93 -23.50 -22.94
CA VAL A 10 2.61 -22.40 -22.25
C VAL A 10 2.45 -22.68 -20.77
N GLU A 11 3.52 -23.06 -20.10
CA GLU A 11 3.51 -23.24 -18.64
C GLU A 11 3.17 -21.90 -17.96
N PRO A 12 2.27 -21.91 -16.95
CA PRO A 12 1.91 -20.70 -16.23
C PRO A 12 3.13 -20.04 -15.59
N ALA A 13 3.28 -18.74 -15.81
CA ALA A 13 4.44 -17.99 -15.36
C ALA A 13 4.14 -17.24 -14.06
N ARG A 14 4.98 -17.44 -13.03
CA ARG A 14 4.96 -16.69 -11.79
C ARG A 14 5.02 -15.19 -12.07
N TYR A 15 4.24 -14.41 -11.32
CA TYR A 15 4.05 -12.96 -11.43
C TYR A 15 3.24 -12.50 -12.65
N VAL A 16 2.79 -13.41 -13.51
CA VAL A 16 1.94 -13.13 -14.67
C VAL A 16 0.59 -13.82 -14.50
N ASP A 17 0.63 -15.15 -14.32
CA ASP A 17 -0.56 -15.99 -14.23
C ASP A 17 -0.92 -16.29 -12.76
N GLU A 18 -2.19 -16.61 -12.48
CA GLU A 18 -2.62 -17.15 -11.19
C GLU A 18 -2.18 -18.60 -11.07
N ILE A 19 -1.11 -18.84 -10.33
CA ILE A 19 -0.52 -20.17 -10.11
C ILE A 19 -0.83 -20.74 -8.73
N PHE A 20 -1.42 -19.94 -7.84
CA PHE A 20 -1.89 -20.34 -6.52
C PHE A 20 -3.39 -20.17 -6.41
N SER A 21 -4.08 -21.13 -5.82
CA SER A 21 -5.54 -21.12 -5.64
C SER A 21 -5.97 -20.36 -4.39
N GLU A 22 -5.13 -20.35 -3.36
CA GLU A 22 -5.45 -19.83 -2.03
C GLU A 22 -4.46 -18.76 -1.57
N VAL A 23 -4.94 -17.89 -0.69
CA VAL A 23 -4.19 -16.76 -0.13
C VAL A 23 -4.27 -16.79 1.39
N THR A 24 -3.12 -16.74 2.03
CA THR A 24 -2.98 -16.53 3.46
C THR A 24 -2.92 -15.05 3.75
N VAL A 25 -3.68 -14.56 4.75
CA VAL A 25 -3.71 -13.15 5.12
C VAL A 25 -3.27 -12.97 6.57
N THR A 26 -2.21 -12.20 6.77
CA THR A 26 -1.81 -11.72 8.09
C THR A 26 -2.34 -10.31 8.27
N SER A 27 -3.43 -10.18 9.04
CA SER A 27 -4.13 -8.91 9.22
C SER A 27 -3.57 -8.10 10.38
N ASN A 28 -3.72 -6.76 10.27
CA ASN A 28 -3.37 -5.79 11.31
C ASN A 28 -1.91 -5.87 11.77
N VAL A 29 -1.00 -6.05 10.84
CA VAL A 29 0.44 -5.93 11.11
C VAL A 29 0.76 -4.46 11.40
N LYS A 30 1.20 -4.15 12.63
CA LYS A 30 1.62 -2.79 12.98
C LYS A 30 2.99 -2.52 12.36
N TYR A 31 3.04 -1.59 11.41
CA TYR A 31 4.29 -1.24 10.73
C TYR A 31 4.92 0.06 11.23
N GLY A 32 4.22 0.83 12.05
CA GLY A 32 4.71 2.09 12.59
C GLY A 32 3.71 2.76 13.52
N SER A 33 4.10 3.96 13.95
CA SER A 33 3.26 4.85 14.75
C SER A 33 3.77 6.28 14.56
N ASN A 34 2.86 7.24 14.41
CA ASN A 34 3.24 8.64 14.24
C ASN A 34 2.09 9.57 14.65
N ILE A 35 2.33 10.87 14.62
CA ILE A 35 1.31 11.86 14.97
C ILE A 35 0.31 12.02 13.81
N GLY A 36 -0.94 11.73 14.07
CA GLY A 36 -2.09 11.97 13.19
C GLY A 36 -2.91 13.17 13.66
N ILE A 37 -3.84 13.62 12.81
CA ILE A 37 -4.73 14.77 13.08
C ILE A 37 -6.19 14.45 12.80
N ILE A 38 -6.55 13.18 12.68
CA ILE A 38 -7.91 12.76 12.30
C ILE A 38 -8.96 13.21 13.33
N THR A 39 -8.57 13.35 14.57
CA THR A 39 -9.42 13.84 15.69
C THR A 39 -9.42 15.36 15.83
N GLN A 40 -8.92 16.09 14.82
CA GLN A 40 -8.74 17.55 14.81
C GLN A 40 -7.69 18.07 15.82
N ALA A 41 -7.09 17.20 16.59
CA ALA A 41 -5.96 17.50 17.46
C ALA A 41 -4.83 16.51 17.17
N PRO A 42 -3.55 16.94 17.23
CA PRO A 42 -2.43 16.03 17.09
C PRO A 42 -2.46 14.93 18.16
N ALA A 43 -2.47 13.67 17.72
CA ALA A 43 -2.47 12.51 18.60
C ALA A 43 -1.64 11.37 18.01
N GLN A 44 -1.12 10.52 18.89
CA GLN A 44 -0.41 9.31 18.46
C GLN A 44 -1.38 8.37 17.72
N GLU A 45 -1.01 7.96 16.52
CA GLU A 45 -1.77 7.06 15.67
C GLU A 45 -0.89 5.86 15.30
N ASP A 46 -1.39 4.66 15.56
CA ASP A 46 -0.75 3.41 15.15
C ASP A 46 -1.10 3.09 13.70
N LEU A 47 -0.09 2.64 12.95
CA LEU A 47 -0.20 2.40 11.52
C LEU A 47 -0.20 0.90 11.24
N TYR A 48 -1.24 0.43 10.54
CA TYR A 48 -1.47 -0.98 10.27
C TYR A 48 -1.54 -1.29 8.78
N MET A 49 -1.14 -2.52 8.44
CA MET A 49 -1.27 -3.08 7.09
C MET A 49 -1.75 -4.53 7.18
N ASP A 50 -2.28 -5.05 6.07
CA ASP A 50 -2.57 -6.47 5.90
C ASP A 50 -1.63 -7.05 4.85
N VAL A 51 -1.04 -8.21 5.13
CA VAL A 51 -0.10 -8.90 4.25
C VAL A 51 -0.78 -10.13 3.66
N TYR A 52 -0.79 -10.22 2.34
CA TYR A 52 -1.39 -11.29 1.55
C TYR A 52 -0.29 -12.10 0.89
N GLU A 53 -0.27 -13.40 1.15
CA GLU A 53 0.74 -14.33 0.65
C GLU A 53 0.09 -15.52 -0.06
N PRO A 54 0.72 -16.09 -1.11
CA PRO A 54 0.23 -17.34 -1.69
C PRO A 54 0.35 -18.48 -0.67
N THR A 55 -0.75 -19.17 -0.41
CA THR A 55 -0.77 -20.28 0.56
C THR A 55 0.07 -21.45 0.04
N GLY A 56 0.96 -21.95 0.89
CA GLY A 56 1.83 -23.11 0.57
C GLY A 56 3.04 -22.79 -0.29
N ASP A 57 3.27 -21.53 -0.63
CA ASP A 57 4.47 -21.11 -1.36
C ASP A 57 5.70 -21.09 -0.45
N VAL A 58 6.79 -21.68 -0.90
CA VAL A 58 8.06 -21.78 -0.16
C VAL A 58 9.11 -20.74 -0.60
N GLU A 59 8.76 -19.89 -1.57
CA GLU A 59 9.66 -18.83 -2.04
C GLU A 59 9.88 -17.77 -0.97
N THR A 60 11.13 -17.35 -0.76
CA THR A 60 11.53 -16.37 0.25
C THR A 60 12.10 -15.06 -0.32
N ASP A 61 12.11 -14.92 -1.64
CA ASP A 61 12.53 -13.69 -2.37
C ASP A 61 11.40 -13.20 -3.28
N ARG A 62 10.18 -13.12 -2.72
CA ARG A 62 9.00 -12.71 -3.48
C ARG A 62 9.00 -11.22 -3.78
N ARG A 63 8.58 -10.86 -5.00
CA ARG A 63 8.30 -9.45 -5.34
C ARG A 63 7.14 -8.93 -4.50
N VAL A 64 7.24 -7.68 -4.07
CA VAL A 64 6.23 -7.05 -3.21
C VAL A 64 5.41 -6.03 -3.99
N ILE A 65 4.09 -6.06 -3.81
CA ILE A 65 3.19 -5.02 -4.29
C ILE A 65 2.50 -4.39 -3.09
N ILE A 66 2.72 -3.09 -2.88
CA ILE A 66 2.03 -2.29 -1.88
C ILE A 66 0.85 -1.61 -2.54
N MET A 67 -0.35 -1.83 -2.01
CA MET A 67 -1.60 -1.25 -2.48
C MET A 67 -2.12 -0.20 -1.49
N LEU A 68 -2.38 1.00 -2.01
CA LEU A 68 -2.85 2.15 -1.25
C LEU A 68 -4.30 2.44 -1.62
N HIS A 69 -5.15 2.59 -0.60
CA HIS A 69 -6.57 2.85 -0.77
C HIS A 69 -6.85 4.29 -1.25
N THR A 70 -8.06 4.53 -1.72
CA THR A 70 -8.59 5.85 -2.06
C THR A 70 -9.23 6.54 -0.83
N GLY A 71 -10.08 7.53 -1.02
CA GLY A 71 -10.87 8.17 0.04
C GLY A 71 -10.52 9.64 0.29
N SER A 72 -9.88 10.32 -0.69
CA SER A 72 -9.60 11.78 -0.63
C SER A 72 -8.79 12.20 0.60
N PHE A 73 -7.94 11.35 1.16
CA PHE A 73 -7.22 11.54 2.42
C PHE A 73 -8.14 11.81 3.62
N LEU A 74 -9.38 11.35 3.56
CA LEU A 74 -10.38 11.47 4.62
C LEU A 74 -10.88 10.08 5.02
N PRO A 75 -11.27 9.87 6.30
CA PRO A 75 -11.93 8.64 6.70
C PRO A 75 -13.31 8.49 6.02
N ALA A 76 -13.78 7.26 5.86
CA ALA A 76 -15.03 6.94 5.18
C ALA A 76 -16.22 7.79 5.66
N ILE A 77 -16.33 8.04 6.96
CA ILE A 77 -17.37 8.87 7.53
C ILE A 77 -17.34 10.33 7.04
N ALA A 78 -16.18 10.83 6.64
CA ALA A 78 -16.00 12.22 6.21
C ALA A 78 -15.91 12.37 4.68
N ASN A 79 -15.59 11.32 3.96
CA ASN A 79 -15.47 11.36 2.50
C ASN A 79 -16.78 11.05 1.75
N GLY A 80 -17.84 10.66 2.46
CA GLY A 80 -19.14 10.35 1.90
C GLY A 80 -19.20 9.05 1.11
N GLN A 81 -18.21 8.18 1.24
CA GLN A 81 -18.12 6.90 0.56
C GLN A 81 -17.78 5.77 1.55
N ALA A 82 -18.04 4.52 1.16
CA ALA A 82 -17.63 3.35 1.94
C ALA A 82 -16.18 2.92 1.60
N THR A 83 -15.28 3.88 1.47
CA THR A 83 -13.88 3.70 1.09
C THR A 83 -12.97 4.55 1.97
N GLY A 84 -11.69 4.26 1.96
CA GLY A 84 -10.68 5.00 2.71
C GLY A 84 -9.98 4.16 3.78
N ASP A 85 -9.89 2.84 3.54
CA ASP A 85 -9.28 1.88 4.45
C ASP A 85 -8.60 0.74 3.66
N LYS A 86 -7.63 0.08 4.28
CA LYS A 86 -6.96 -1.11 3.72
C LYS A 86 -7.91 -2.27 3.44
N THR A 87 -9.11 -2.24 4.03
CA THR A 87 -10.17 -3.24 3.83
C THR A 87 -11.12 -2.91 2.68
N ASP A 88 -10.90 -1.81 1.97
CA ASP A 88 -11.67 -1.47 0.76
C ASP A 88 -11.70 -2.66 -0.20
N PHE A 89 -12.89 -3.01 -0.69
CA PHE A 89 -13.09 -4.19 -1.55
C PHE A 89 -12.11 -4.25 -2.73
N ALA A 90 -11.90 -3.14 -3.43
CA ALA A 90 -10.98 -3.09 -4.57
C ALA A 90 -9.52 -3.35 -4.17
N ILE A 91 -9.09 -2.89 -2.99
CA ILE A 91 -7.74 -3.13 -2.46
C ILE A 91 -7.58 -4.59 -2.07
N VAL A 92 -8.53 -5.14 -1.32
CA VAL A 92 -8.51 -6.54 -0.87
C VAL A 92 -8.47 -7.50 -2.06
N GLU A 93 -9.34 -7.29 -3.06
CA GLU A 93 -9.39 -8.17 -4.24
C GLU A 93 -8.12 -8.04 -5.09
N ALA A 94 -7.57 -6.84 -5.28
CA ALA A 94 -6.30 -6.66 -5.96
C ALA A 94 -5.16 -7.38 -5.23
N CYS A 95 -5.08 -7.26 -3.91
CA CYS A 95 -4.07 -7.95 -3.11
C CYS A 95 -4.18 -9.48 -3.23
N LYS A 96 -5.41 -10.03 -3.18
CA LYS A 96 -5.64 -11.47 -3.38
C LYS A 96 -5.19 -11.93 -4.77
N GLN A 97 -5.55 -11.18 -5.82
CA GLN A 97 -5.16 -11.53 -7.20
C GLN A 97 -3.62 -11.51 -7.38
N TYR A 98 -2.95 -10.50 -6.81
CA TYR A 98 -1.48 -10.47 -6.86
C TYR A 98 -0.85 -11.60 -6.05
N ALA A 99 -1.37 -11.92 -4.86
CA ALA A 99 -0.88 -13.05 -4.08
C ALA A 99 -1.04 -14.37 -4.85
N LYS A 100 -2.18 -14.62 -5.52
CA LYS A 100 -2.35 -15.80 -6.37
C LYS A 100 -1.36 -15.89 -7.53
N LYS A 101 -0.77 -14.77 -7.94
CA LYS A 101 0.31 -14.73 -8.95
C LYS A 101 1.71 -14.91 -8.36
N GLY A 102 1.82 -15.12 -7.05
CA GLY A 102 3.09 -15.36 -6.35
C GLY A 102 3.78 -14.13 -5.77
N TYR A 103 3.11 -12.97 -5.73
CA TYR A 103 3.60 -11.79 -5.01
C TYR A 103 3.31 -11.89 -3.52
N VAL A 104 4.06 -11.11 -2.73
CA VAL A 104 3.57 -10.61 -1.44
C VAL A 104 2.82 -9.32 -1.73
N ALA A 105 1.51 -9.29 -1.50
CA ALA A 105 0.71 -8.09 -1.68
C ALA A 105 0.35 -7.49 -0.32
N VAL A 106 0.42 -6.17 -0.19
CA VAL A 106 0.26 -5.49 1.11
C VAL A 106 -0.74 -4.35 0.97
N ALA A 107 -1.84 -4.44 1.70
CA ALA A 107 -2.82 -3.37 1.82
C ALA A 107 -2.44 -2.46 3.00
N VAL A 108 -2.19 -1.19 2.76
CA VAL A 108 -1.64 -0.26 3.76
C VAL A 108 -2.65 0.82 4.13
N ASN A 109 -2.91 0.99 5.43
CA ASN A 109 -3.50 2.20 5.96
C ASN A 109 -2.43 3.26 6.16
N TYR A 110 -2.70 4.48 5.73
CA TYR A 110 -1.87 5.65 5.95
C TYR A 110 -2.66 6.74 6.66
N ARG A 111 -1.99 7.65 7.35
CA ARG A 111 -2.64 8.73 8.11
C ARG A 111 -3.48 9.63 7.21
N LEU A 112 -4.71 9.82 7.62
CA LEU A 112 -5.72 10.63 6.96
C LEU A 112 -5.91 11.96 7.69
N GLY A 113 -6.73 12.81 7.10
CA GLY A 113 -7.19 14.06 7.72
C GLY A 113 -6.62 15.32 7.07
N TRP A 114 -7.52 16.18 6.65
CA TRP A 114 -7.29 17.57 6.23
C TRP A 114 -8.59 18.35 6.44
N ASN A 115 -8.59 19.66 6.21
CA ASN A 115 -9.77 20.50 6.43
C ASN A 115 -10.47 20.89 5.12
N PRO A 116 -11.38 20.05 4.56
CA PRO A 116 -12.09 20.32 3.31
C PRO A 116 -13.16 21.41 3.46
N VAL A 117 -13.62 21.69 4.68
CA VAL A 117 -14.76 22.57 4.96
C VAL A 117 -14.34 23.99 5.34
N SER A 118 -13.04 24.27 5.41
CA SER A 118 -12.56 25.64 5.67
C SER A 118 -13.07 26.62 4.61
N THR A 119 -13.48 27.80 5.04
CA THR A 119 -13.83 28.91 4.12
C THR A 119 -12.61 29.49 3.43
N SER A 120 -11.41 29.35 4.02
CA SER A 120 -10.14 29.77 3.42
C SER A 120 -9.64 28.70 2.44
N GLU A 121 -9.41 29.12 1.19
CA GLU A 121 -8.81 28.25 0.17
C GLU A 121 -7.37 27.84 0.53
N ASP A 122 -6.60 28.74 1.12
CA ASP A 122 -5.22 28.48 1.53
C ASP A 122 -5.16 27.42 2.63
N VAL A 123 -6.11 27.43 3.57
CA VAL A 123 -6.21 26.38 4.60
C VAL A 123 -6.58 25.03 3.97
N ARG A 124 -7.53 25.00 3.02
CA ARG A 124 -7.86 23.75 2.33
C ARG A 124 -6.67 23.19 1.57
N ARG A 125 -5.96 24.03 0.81
CA ARG A 125 -4.79 23.62 0.01
C ARG A 125 -3.64 23.15 0.89
N SER A 126 -3.28 23.93 1.91
CA SER A 126 -2.15 23.58 2.80
C SER A 126 -2.41 22.30 3.57
N THR A 127 -3.60 22.12 4.15
CA THR A 127 -3.92 20.91 4.91
C THR A 127 -4.04 19.65 4.01
N LEU A 128 -4.47 19.83 2.76
CA LEU A 128 -4.47 18.72 1.78
C LEU A 128 -3.05 18.28 1.42
N ILE A 129 -2.14 19.22 1.17
CA ILE A 129 -0.73 18.92 0.89
C ILE A 129 -0.09 18.22 2.09
N GLN A 130 -0.37 18.68 3.31
CA GLN A 130 0.10 18.04 4.54
C GLN A 130 -0.40 16.59 4.65
N ALA A 131 -1.68 16.32 4.30
CA ALA A 131 -2.25 14.98 4.33
C ALA A 131 -1.55 14.06 3.31
N ALA A 132 -1.35 14.52 2.08
CA ALA A 132 -0.61 13.78 1.05
C ALA A 132 0.80 13.44 1.51
N TYR A 133 1.46 14.39 2.17
CA TYR A 133 2.82 14.21 2.66
C TYR A 133 2.92 13.19 3.81
N ARG A 134 1.95 13.20 4.75
CA ARG A 134 1.84 12.17 5.80
C ARG A 134 1.65 10.79 5.19
N GLY A 135 0.75 10.66 4.20
CA GLY A 135 0.53 9.40 3.49
C GLY A 135 1.79 8.89 2.78
N LEU A 136 2.56 9.79 2.16
CA LEU A 136 3.84 9.45 1.55
C LEU A 136 4.85 8.92 2.59
N GLN A 137 4.98 9.59 3.74
CA GLN A 137 5.85 9.14 4.82
C GLN A 137 5.46 7.75 5.34
N ASP A 138 4.17 7.51 5.50
CA ASP A 138 3.66 6.23 6.00
C ASP A 138 3.91 5.11 4.99
N THR A 139 3.72 5.37 3.69
CA THR A 139 4.05 4.42 2.63
C THR A 139 5.55 4.07 2.64
N LYS A 140 6.43 5.08 2.77
CA LYS A 140 7.87 4.85 2.92
C LYS A 140 8.20 4.05 4.19
N THR A 141 7.44 4.26 5.27
CA THR A 141 7.63 3.53 6.53
C THR A 141 7.21 2.06 6.37
N ALA A 142 6.12 1.76 5.66
CA ALA A 142 5.72 0.39 5.36
C ALA A 142 6.80 -0.37 4.56
N VAL A 143 7.39 0.27 3.54
CA VAL A 143 8.53 -0.32 2.79
C VAL A 143 9.72 -0.61 3.71
N ARG A 144 10.08 0.36 4.58
CA ARG A 144 11.19 0.17 5.53
C ARG A 144 10.92 -0.95 6.54
N PHE A 145 9.68 -1.05 7.03
CA PHE A 145 9.28 -2.12 7.93
C PHE A 145 9.46 -3.49 7.28
N LEU A 146 8.98 -3.68 6.06
CA LEU A 146 9.13 -4.95 5.34
C LEU A 146 10.60 -5.30 5.08
N ARG A 147 11.42 -4.32 4.69
CA ARG A 147 12.87 -4.53 4.54
C ARG A 147 13.56 -4.87 5.85
N LYS A 148 13.15 -4.21 6.94
CA LYS A 148 13.67 -4.51 8.27
C LYS A 148 13.30 -5.93 8.71
N SER A 149 12.04 -6.35 8.50
CA SER A 149 11.60 -7.70 8.84
C SER A 149 12.38 -8.79 8.09
N THR A 150 12.81 -8.51 6.88
CA THR A 150 13.71 -9.40 6.12
C THR A 150 15.10 -9.48 6.74
N ALA A 151 15.66 -8.35 7.16
CA ALA A 151 17.03 -8.28 7.65
C ALA A 151 17.18 -8.73 9.12
N GLU A 152 16.19 -8.45 9.98
CA GLU A 152 16.30 -8.59 11.43
C GLU A 152 15.38 -9.66 12.02
N ASP A 153 14.23 -9.95 11.38
CA ASP A 153 13.18 -10.82 11.96
C ASP A 153 13.05 -12.18 11.25
N GLY A 154 14.03 -12.54 10.42
CA GLY A 154 14.04 -13.83 9.71
C GLY A 154 13.08 -13.91 8.53
N ASN A 155 12.68 -12.77 7.98
CA ASN A 155 11.81 -12.67 6.81
C ASN A 155 10.47 -13.42 6.93
N PRO A 156 9.64 -13.09 7.91
CA PRO A 156 8.41 -13.84 8.20
C PRO A 156 7.39 -13.83 7.06
N TYR A 157 7.50 -12.87 6.12
CA TYR A 157 6.59 -12.74 4.98
C TYR A 157 7.21 -13.18 3.65
N GLY A 158 8.43 -13.74 3.63
CA GLY A 158 9.12 -14.15 2.40
C GLY A 158 9.31 -13.01 1.39
N VAL A 159 9.59 -11.82 1.88
CA VAL A 159 9.75 -10.58 1.10
C VAL A 159 11.12 -10.52 0.45
N GLY A 160 11.16 -10.22 -0.84
CA GLY A 160 12.39 -9.95 -1.59
C GLY A 160 12.72 -8.45 -1.69
N GLU A 161 13.68 -8.13 -2.56
CA GLU A 161 14.17 -6.76 -2.69
C GLU A 161 13.35 -5.87 -3.63
N LYS A 162 12.48 -6.45 -4.48
CA LYS A 162 11.74 -5.74 -5.52
C LYS A 162 10.38 -5.29 -5.02
N PHE A 163 10.21 -3.98 -4.89
CA PHE A 163 8.98 -3.34 -4.44
C PHE A 163 8.32 -2.56 -5.57
N VAL A 164 7.01 -2.72 -5.69
CA VAL A 164 6.13 -1.90 -6.52
C VAL A 164 5.10 -1.27 -5.60
N VAL A 165 4.79 0.00 -5.81
CA VAL A 165 3.73 0.71 -5.10
C VAL A 165 2.66 1.12 -6.09
N GLY A 166 1.43 0.81 -5.80
CA GLY A 166 0.25 1.15 -6.58
C GLY A 166 -0.90 1.60 -5.68
N GLY A 167 -2.00 1.98 -6.28
CA GLY A 167 -3.19 2.37 -5.53
C GLY A 167 -4.28 2.96 -6.38
N TYR A 168 -5.42 3.22 -5.75
CA TYR A 168 -6.58 3.82 -6.39
C TYR A 168 -6.79 5.26 -5.87
N GLY A 169 -7.22 6.17 -6.75
CA GLY A 169 -7.49 7.56 -6.39
C GLY A 169 -6.31 8.23 -5.69
N THR A 170 -6.49 8.66 -4.44
CA THR A 170 -5.42 9.27 -3.64
C THR A 170 -4.25 8.32 -3.38
N GLY A 171 -4.48 7.02 -3.29
CA GLY A 171 -3.41 6.01 -3.25
C GLY A 171 -2.58 5.98 -4.54
N GLY A 172 -3.21 6.22 -5.69
CA GLY A 172 -2.50 6.40 -6.97
C GLY A 172 -1.59 7.64 -6.97
N TYR A 173 -2.05 8.77 -6.40
CA TYR A 173 -1.20 9.96 -6.24
C TYR A 173 -0.01 9.70 -5.32
N LEU A 174 -0.21 8.98 -4.21
CA LEU A 174 0.89 8.59 -3.32
C LEU A 174 1.91 7.69 -4.02
N SER A 175 1.45 6.76 -4.87
CA SER A 175 2.35 5.88 -5.62
C SER A 175 3.22 6.66 -6.61
N LEU A 176 2.66 7.68 -7.29
CA LEU A 176 3.42 8.59 -8.14
C LEU A 176 4.41 9.44 -7.32
N ALA A 177 3.98 9.94 -6.17
CA ALA A 177 4.86 10.70 -5.28
C ALA A 177 6.04 9.84 -4.78
N MET A 178 5.81 8.55 -4.48
CA MET A 178 6.89 7.60 -4.13
C MET A 178 7.93 7.45 -5.23
N ALA A 179 7.52 7.51 -6.50
CA ALA A 179 8.41 7.38 -7.65
C ALA A 179 9.19 8.65 -7.98
N THR A 180 8.66 9.82 -7.61
CA THR A 180 9.18 11.13 -8.05
C THR A 180 9.83 11.94 -6.94
N LEU A 181 9.43 11.76 -5.67
CA LEU A 181 9.99 12.45 -4.52
C LEU A 181 11.10 11.61 -3.89
N ASN A 182 12.31 11.77 -4.38
CA ASN A 182 13.49 11.03 -3.94
C ASN A 182 14.61 11.94 -3.37
N ASP A 183 14.36 13.24 -3.27
CA ASP A 183 15.27 14.19 -2.65
C ASP A 183 14.96 14.33 -1.16
N TYR A 184 15.83 13.75 -0.33
CA TYR A 184 15.68 13.74 1.11
C TYR A 184 15.68 15.14 1.74
N GLU A 185 16.48 16.05 1.26
CA GLU A 185 16.58 17.40 1.80
C GLU A 185 15.30 18.19 1.54
N SER A 186 14.79 18.12 0.32
CA SER A 186 13.50 18.73 -0.05
C SER A 186 12.34 18.12 0.75
N GLU A 187 12.36 16.82 0.99
CA GLU A 187 11.33 16.14 1.77
C GLU A 187 11.30 16.56 3.25
N LEU A 188 12.45 16.91 3.84
CA LEU A 188 12.51 17.41 5.23
C LEU A 188 11.87 18.78 5.40
N LEU A 189 11.90 19.60 4.36
CA LEU A 189 11.36 20.97 4.38
C LEU A 189 9.86 21.03 4.15
N MET A 190 9.23 19.94 3.71
CA MET A 190 7.80 19.93 3.44
C MET A 190 6.96 19.95 4.73
N PRO A 191 5.93 20.80 4.80
CA PRO A 191 5.07 20.92 5.98
C PRO A 191 4.23 19.64 6.18
N LYS A 192 4.14 19.16 7.39
CA LYS A 192 3.45 17.90 7.75
C LYS A 192 2.26 18.12 8.66
N PHE A 193 2.19 19.30 9.30
CA PHE A 193 1.17 19.75 10.25
C PHE A 193 0.84 21.22 10.04
#